data_67f809d83d5d064cb2e7fce63b9a8db0
#
_entry.id   67f809d83d5d064cb2e7fce63b9a8db0
#
_cell.length_a   1.000
_cell.length_b   1.000
_cell.length_c   1.000
_cell.angle_alpha   90.00
_cell.angle_beta   90.00
_cell.angle_gamma   90.00
#
_symmetry.space_group_name_H-M   'P 1'
#
loop_
_entity.id
_entity.type
_entity.pdbx_description
1 polymer ?
#
loop_
_entity_poly.entity_id
_entity_poly.type
_entity_poly.pdbx_seq_one_letter_code
_entity_poly.pdbx_strand_id
1 'polypeptide(L)'
;MRLILLGAPGAGKGTQATFICQKFASPQISTGDMLRAAVKAGTPLGLEAKKIMDAGGLVSDELIINLVKERIAQADCAHGFLFDGFPRTIPQADAMKAAGVKLDYVLEIDVPFEAIIDRMSGRRTHPASGRTYHVKHNPPKVAGVDDVTGEALVQRADDKEETVRKRLEVYSAQTRPLVDYYANWAKSSPDAAPKYRMISGIGGVDDITARAFKALSS
;
A
#
# COMPACT_ATOMS: atom_id res chain seq x y z
N MET A 1 -5.97 9.87 -12.66
CA MET A 1 -4.86 8.89 -12.74
C MET A 1 -5.26 7.63 -11.98
N ARG A 2 -5.01 6.45 -12.57
CA ARG A 2 -5.25 5.14 -11.95
C ARG A 2 -3.90 4.45 -11.73
N LEU A 3 -3.50 4.31 -10.48
CA LEU A 3 -2.15 3.95 -10.07
C LEU A 3 -2.14 2.77 -9.10
N ILE A 4 -1.18 1.86 -9.28
CA ILE A 4 -0.81 0.84 -8.28
C ILE A 4 0.53 1.22 -7.66
N LEU A 5 0.63 1.18 -6.32
CA LEU A 5 1.89 1.20 -5.59
C LEU A 5 2.32 -0.22 -5.24
N LEU A 6 3.46 -0.65 -5.77
CA LEU A 6 4.13 -1.89 -5.39
C LEU A 6 5.30 -1.63 -4.45
N GLY A 7 5.67 -2.62 -3.68
CA GLY A 7 6.80 -2.58 -2.76
C GLY A 7 6.54 -3.35 -1.49
N ALA A 8 7.60 -3.71 -0.78
CA ALA A 8 7.54 -4.49 0.45
C ALA A 8 6.72 -3.79 1.55
N PRO A 9 6.19 -4.53 2.55
CA PRO A 9 5.68 -3.92 3.78
C PRO A 9 6.74 -2.98 4.36
N GLY A 10 6.37 -1.76 4.74
CA GLY A 10 7.35 -0.78 5.27
C GLY A 10 8.16 -0.01 4.22
N ALA A 11 7.98 -0.23 2.92
CA ALA A 11 8.67 0.51 1.87
C ALA A 11 8.27 2.01 1.78
N GLY A 12 7.25 2.44 2.50
CA GLY A 12 6.78 3.83 2.50
C GLY A 12 5.61 4.10 1.55
N LYS A 13 4.96 3.06 1.00
CA LYS A 13 3.81 3.20 0.08
C LYS A 13 2.72 4.13 0.60
N GLY A 14 2.24 3.92 1.82
CA GLY A 14 1.18 4.76 2.41
C GLY A 14 1.59 6.22 2.56
N THR A 15 2.86 6.49 2.93
CA THR A 15 3.39 7.86 3.00
C THR A 15 3.37 8.51 1.61
N GLN A 16 3.88 7.82 0.60
CA GLN A 16 3.92 8.35 -0.76
C GLN A 16 2.52 8.44 -1.38
N ALA A 17 1.62 7.51 -1.05
CA ALA A 17 0.22 7.56 -1.48
C ALA A 17 -0.44 8.88 -1.09
N THR A 18 -0.22 9.36 0.15
CA THR A 18 -0.78 10.65 0.61
C THR A 18 -0.37 11.81 -0.31
N PHE A 19 0.92 11.94 -0.62
CA PHE A 19 1.41 13.03 -1.48
C PHE A 19 0.95 12.88 -2.94
N ILE A 20 0.95 11.66 -3.46
CA ILE A 20 0.50 11.38 -4.83
C ILE A 20 -1.00 11.67 -4.96
N CYS A 21 -1.83 11.22 -4.00
CA CYS A 21 -3.26 11.48 -4.00
C CYS A 21 -3.59 12.98 -3.93
N GLN A 22 -2.85 13.74 -3.13
CA GLN A 22 -3.00 15.19 -3.07
C GLN A 22 -2.65 15.86 -4.41
N LYS A 23 -1.53 15.45 -5.03
CA LYS A 23 -1.07 16.04 -6.30
C LYS A 23 -2.00 15.74 -7.47
N PHE A 24 -2.53 14.53 -7.54
CA PHE A 24 -3.33 14.08 -8.70
C PHE A 24 -4.84 14.04 -8.42
N ALA A 25 -5.28 14.55 -7.28
CA ALA A 25 -6.70 14.59 -6.85
C ALA A 25 -7.41 13.23 -7.00
N SER A 26 -6.75 12.16 -6.58
CA SER A 26 -7.25 10.78 -6.66
C SER A 26 -7.43 10.18 -5.28
N PRO A 27 -8.51 9.42 -4.99
CA PRO A 27 -8.67 8.76 -3.71
C PRO A 27 -7.66 7.62 -3.54
N GLN A 28 -7.18 7.45 -2.31
CA GLN A 28 -6.40 6.28 -1.92
C GLN A 28 -7.33 5.12 -1.57
N ILE A 29 -7.05 3.96 -2.12
CA ILE A 29 -7.70 2.69 -1.79
C ILE A 29 -6.66 1.79 -1.12
N SER A 30 -6.67 1.76 0.21
CA SER A 30 -5.81 0.91 1.02
C SER A 30 -6.61 -0.30 1.51
N THR A 31 -6.36 -1.48 0.94
CA THR A 31 -7.04 -2.71 1.37
C THR A 31 -6.74 -3.04 2.83
N GLY A 32 -5.53 -2.74 3.30
CA GLY A 32 -5.18 -2.90 4.70
C GLY A 32 -5.99 -2.01 5.63
N ASP A 33 -6.27 -0.76 5.25
CA ASP A 33 -7.09 0.16 6.07
C ASP A 33 -8.57 -0.21 6.00
N MET A 34 -9.07 -0.66 4.86
CA MET A 34 -10.43 -1.19 4.72
C MET A 34 -10.65 -2.39 5.65
N LEU A 35 -9.72 -3.34 5.69
CA LEU A 35 -9.80 -4.50 6.60
C LEU A 35 -9.70 -4.07 8.06
N ARG A 36 -8.80 -3.15 8.42
CA ARG A 36 -8.70 -2.60 9.78
C ARG A 36 -9.98 -1.87 10.22
N ALA A 37 -10.63 -1.15 9.32
CA ALA A 37 -11.93 -0.54 9.59
C ALA A 37 -13.01 -1.60 9.88
N ALA A 38 -13.04 -2.69 9.10
CA ALA A 38 -13.94 -3.83 9.35
C ALA A 38 -13.66 -4.52 10.69
N VAL A 39 -12.37 -4.67 11.06
CA VAL A 39 -11.96 -5.17 12.39
C VAL A 39 -12.50 -4.29 13.50
N LYS A 40 -12.32 -2.96 13.37
CA LYS A 40 -12.79 -1.99 14.37
C LYS A 40 -14.31 -1.98 14.51
N ALA A 41 -15.02 -2.17 13.40
CA ALA A 41 -16.48 -2.25 13.39
C ALA A 41 -17.02 -3.60 13.89
N GLY A 42 -16.15 -4.60 14.15
CA GLY A 42 -16.55 -5.92 14.64
C GLY A 42 -17.37 -6.74 13.65
N THR A 43 -17.26 -6.47 12.35
CA THR A 43 -17.99 -7.23 11.33
C THR A 43 -17.48 -8.67 11.25
N PRO A 44 -18.29 -9.64 10.76
CA PRO A 44 -17.82 -11.03 10.57
C PRO A 44 -16.54 -11.08 9.73
N LEU A 45 -16.46 -10.30 8.65
CA LEU A 45 -15.27 -10.11 7.83
C LEU A 45 -14.09 -9.58 8.65
N GLY A 46 -14.33 -8.58 9.50
CA GLY A 46 -13.28 -8.00 10.34
C GLY A 46 -12.72 -9.01 11.34
N LEU A 47 -13.54 -9.83 11.94
CA LEU A 47 -13.11 -10.86 12.90
C LEU A 47 -12.24 -11.94 12.23
N GLU A 48 -12.57 -12.35 11.02
CA GLU A 48 -11.77 -13.29 10.22
C GLU A 48 -10.45 -12.63 9.78
N ALA A 49 -10.52 -11.45 9.19
CA ALA A 49 -9.38 -10.70 8.71
C ALA A 49 -8.36 -10.42 9.82
N LYS A 50 -8.84 -10.13 11.04
CA LYS A 50 -7.96 -9.85 12.19
C LYS A 50 -6.98 -11.00 12.47
N LYS A 51 -7.48 -12.23 12.53
CA LYS A 51 -6.64 -13.41 12.82
C LYS A 51 -5.53 -13.58 11.78
N ILE A 52 -5.88 -13.41 10.51
CA ILE A 52 -4.95 -13.55 9.38
C ILE A 52 -3.92 -12.42 9.39
N MET A 53 -4.35 -11.18 9.59
CA MET A 53 -3.47 -10.00 9.58
C MET A 53 -2.51 -10.00 10.78
N ASP A 54 -2.97 -10.38 11.96
CA ASP A 54 -2.14 -10.48 13.16
C ASP A 54 -1.04 -11.55 13.00
N ALA A 55 -1.31 -12.60 12.23
CA ALA A 55 -0.34 -13.63 11.86
C ALA A 55 0.57 -13.23 10.66
N GLY A 56 0.37 -12.04 10.07
CA GLY A 56 1.14 -11.54 8.93
C GLY A 56 0.77 -12.15 7.58
N GLY A 57 -0.36 -12.84 7.49
CA GLY A 57 -0.89 -13.45 6.28
C GLY A 57 -1.70 -12.48 5.39
N LEU A 58 -2.17 -13.01 4.25
CA LEU A 58 -3.11 -12.33 3.35
C LEU A 58 -4.50 -12.94 3.48
N VAL A 59 -5.51 -12.07 3.46
CA VAL A 59 -6.92 -12.48 3.36
C VAL A 59 -7.17 -13.05 1.96
N SER A 60 -8.17 -13.92 1.80
CA SER A 60 -8.43 -14.63 0.54
C SER A 60 -8.59 -13.66 -0.64
N ASP A 61 -8.10 -14.08 -1.83
CA ASP A 61 -8.16 -13.27 -3.05
C ASP A 61 -9.59 -12.89 -3.41
N GLU A 62 -10.53 -13.84 -3.33
CA GLU A 62 -11.94 -13.61 -3.65
C GLU A 62 -12.55 -12.48 -2.80
N LEU A 63 -12.29 -12.49 -1.50
CA LEU A 63 -12.81 -11.50 -0.58
C LEU A 63 -12.22 -10.11 -0.89
N ILE A 64 -10.92 -10.02 -1.10
CA ILE A 64 -10.26 -8.75 -1.43
C ILE A 64 -10.70 -8.21 -2.78
N ILE A 65 -10.83 -9.08 -3.79
CA ILE A 65 -11.30 -8.69 -5.12
C ILE A 65 -12.71 -8.09 -5.04
N ASN A 66 -13.62 -8.70 -4.28
CA ASN A 66 -14.98 -8.20 -4.12
C ASN A 66 -14.98 -6.83 -3.41
N LEU A 67 -14.23 -6.68 -2.32
CA LEU A 67 -14.08 -5.41 -1.63
C LEU A 67 -13.56 -4.29 -2.55
N VAL A 68 -12.56 -4.59 -3.36
CA VAL A 68 -11.98 -3.62 -4.29
C VAL A 68 -12.94 -3.26 -5.40
N LYS A 69 -13.68 -4.23 -5.97
CA LYS A 69 -14.70 -3.96 -6.99
C LYS A 69 -15.79 -3.02 -6.49
N GLU A 70 -16.30 -3.25 -5.29
CA GLU A 70 -17.28 -2.36 -4.64
C GLU A 70 -16.72 -0.96 -4.42
N ARG A 71 -15.46 -0.86 -3.98
CA ARG A 71 -14.81 0.41 -3.69
C ARG A 71 -14.58 1.26 -4.95
N ILE A 72 -14.08 0.67 -6.03
CA ILE A 72 -13.80 1.42 -7.28
C ILE A 72 -15.08 1.84 -8.03
N ALA A 73 -16.22 1.23 -7.72
CA ALA A 73 -17.51 1.62 -8.27
C ALA A 73 -18.08 2.92 -7.63
N GLN A 74 -17.49 3.41 -6.54
CA GLN A 74 -17.92 4.64 -5.88
C GLN A 74 -17.60 5.87 -6.73
N ALA A 75 -18.43 6.91 -6.61
CA ALA A 75 -18.36 8.10 -7.44
C ALA A 75 -17.00 8.84 -7.37
N ASP A 76 -16.33 8.83 -6.22
CA ASP A 76 -15.02 9.46 -6.03
C ASP A 76 -13.89 8.79 -6.83
N CYS A 77 -14.09 7.56 -7.28
CA CYS A 77 -13.15 6.81 -8.10
C CYS A 77 -13.32 7.01 -9.61
N ALA A 78 -14.35 7.76 -10.05
CA ALA A 78 -14.68 7.91 -11.47
C ALA A 78 -13.51 8.51 -12.29
N HIS A 79 -12.78 9.46 -11.72
CA HIS A 79 -11.67 10.16 -12.39
C HIS A 79 -10.29 9.55 -12.11
N GLY A 80 -10.21 8.51 -11.29
CA GLY A 80 -8.97 7.83 -10.95
C GLY A 80 -8.93 7.36 -9.50
N PHE A 81 -7.89 6.63 -9.17
CA PHE A 81 -7.65 6.10 -7.83
C PHE A 81 -6.19 5.64 -7.69
N LEU A 82 -5.76 5.48 -6.45
CA LEU A 82 -4.48 4.91 -6.13
C LEU A 82 -4.68 3.67 -5.25
N PHE A 83 -4.22 2.52 -5.73
CA PHE A 83 -4.18 1.29 -4.93
C PHE A 83 -2.93 1.24 -4.06
N ASP A 84 -3.13 1.12 -2.75
CA ASP A 84 -2.07 0.87 -1.76
C ASP A 84 -2.30 -0.50 -1.11
N GLY A 85 -1.39 -1.44 -1.38
CA GLY A 85 -1.47 -2.80 -0.88
C GLY A 85 -2.47 -3.70 -1.63
N PHE A 86 -2.78 -3.38 -2.88
CA PHE A 86 -3.51 -4.20 -3.82
C PHE A 86 -3.04 -3.90 -5.26
N PRO A 87 -2.90 -4.91 -6.15
CA PRO A 87 -2.97 -6.34 -5.85
C PRO A 87 -1.76 -6.80 -5.02
N ARG A 88 -1.90 -7.95 -4.35
CA ARG A 88 -0.81 -8.62 -3.64
C ARG A 88 -0.50 -10.01 -4.17
N THR A 89 -1.31 -10.51 -5.10
CA THR A 89 -1.13 -11.81 -5.75
C THR A 89 -1.41 -11.70 -7.25
N ILE A 90 -0.86 -12.63 -8.04
CA ILE A 90 -1.14 -12.72 -9.48
C ILE A 90 -2.64 -12.90 -9.76
N PRO A 91 -3.38 -13.79 -9.06
CA PRO A 91 -4.83 -13.91 -9.25
C PRO A 91 -5.60 -12.60 -9.04
N GLN A 92 -5.20 -11.76 -8.09
CA GLN A 92 -5.80 -10.43 -7.88
C GLN A 92 -5.54 -9.50 -9.09
N ALA A 93 -4.31 -9.50 -9.62
CA ALA A 93 -3.95 -8.72 -10.80
C ALA A 93 -4.72 -9.18 -12.05
N ASP A 94 -4.82 -10.49 -12.26
CA ASP A 94 -5.57 -11.08 -13.37
C ASP A 94 -7.07 -10.78 -13.27
N ALA A 95 -7.65 -10.83 -12.07
CA ALA A 95 -9.05 -10.49 -11.86
C ALA A 95 -9.35 -9.02 -12.22
N MET A 96 -8.45 -8.08 -11.90
CA MET A 96 -8.59 -6.68 -12.28
C MET A 96 -8.46 -6.48 -13.78
N LYS A 97 -7.52 -7.16 -14.42
CA LYS A 97 -7.35 -7.15 -15.87
C LYS A 97 -8.57 -7.72 -16.58
N ALA A 98 -9.09 -8.86 -16.12
CA ALA A 98 -10.30 -9.49 -16.67
C ALA A 98 -11.56 -8.61 -16.49
N ALA A 99 -11.64 -7.85 -15.38
CA ALA A 99 -12.70 -6.88 -15.15
C ALA A 99 -12.57 -5.59 -15.99
N GLY A 100 -11.56 -5.48 -16.84
CA GLY A 100 -11.35 -4.31 -17.70
C GLY A 100 -10.94 -3.04 -16.97
N VAL A 101 -10.42 -3.17 -15.75
CA VAL A 101 -9.95 -2.01 -14.97
C VAL A 101 -8.69 -1.45 -15.62
N LYS A 102 -8.81 -0.27 -16.21
CA LYS A 102 -7.68 0.43 -16.82
C LYS A 102 -6.79 1.01 -15.73
N LEU A 103 -5.48 0.85 -15.91
CA LEU A 103 -4.43 1.40 -15.06
C LEU A 103 -3.51 2.26 -15.93
N ASP A 104 -3.10 3.41 -15.40
CA ASP A 104 -2.17 4.30 -16.09
C ASP A 104 -0.72 3.94 -15.73
N TYR A 105 -0.47 3.70 -14.45
CA TYR A 105 0.88 3.42 -13.92
C TYR A 105 0.89 2.30 -12.89
N VAL A 106 2.02 1.62 -12.83
CA VAL A 106 2.45 0.80 -11.69
C VAL A 106 3.78 1.35 -11.21
N LEU A 107 3.81 1.89 -10.01
CA LEU A 107 5.01 2.45 -9.40
C LEU A 107 5.53 1.51 -8.30
N GLU A 108 6.70 0.94 -8.52
CA GLU A 108 7.42 0.18 -7.50
C GLU A 108 8.29 1.11 -6.66
N ILE A 109 8.16 0.99 -5.34
CA ILE A 109 9.07 1.61 -4.37
C ILE A 109 9.96 0.49 -3.84
N ASP A 110 11.19 0.42 -4.36
CA ASP A 110 12.15 -0.61 -4.00
C ASP A 110 12.96 -0.23 -2.77
N VAL A 111 12.96 -1.12 -1.77
CA VAL A 111 13.67 -0.94 -0.49
C VAL A 111 14.27 -2.27 -0.07
N PRO A 112 15.59 -2.33 0.25
CA PRO A 112 16.22 -3.51 0.79
C PRO A 112 15.57 -4.01 2.08
N PHE A 113 15.51 -5.33 2.27
CA PHE A 113 14.81 -5.94 3.41
C PHE A 113 15.39 -5.53 4.76
N GLU A 114 16.71 -5.31 4.82
CA GLU A 114 17.38 -4.85 6.04
C GLU A 114 16.85 -3.49 6.52
N ALA A 115 16.58 -2.58 5.58
CA ALA A 115 16.00 -1.28 5.88
C ALA A 115 14.51 -1.38 6.28
N ILE A 116 13.80 -2.41 5.82
CA ILE A 116 12.38 -2.62 6.14
C ILE A 116 12.18 -2.91 7.62
N ILE A 117 13.02 -3.76 8.22
CA ILE A 117 12.88 -4.16 9.63
C ILE A 117 13.02 -2.92 10.54
N ASP A 118 14.03 -2.06 10.30
CA ASP A 118 14.19 -0.81 11.06
C ASP A 118 12.98 0.11 10.89
N ARG A 119 12.48 0.25 9.67
CA ARG A 119 11.31 1.09 9.38
C ARG A 119 10.03 0.59 10.04
N MET A 120 9.78 -0.70 10.03
CA MET A 120 8.56 -1.28 10.60
C MET A 120 8.55 -1.18 12.12
N SER A 121 9.68 -1.46 12.77
CA SER A 121 9.80 -1.36 14.23
C SER A 121 9.62 0.08 14.75
N GLY A 122 10.06 1.07 13.98
CA GLY A 122 9.92 2.49 14.31
C GLY A 122 8.59 3.12 13.88
N ARG A 123 7.73 2.40 13.16
CA ARG A 123 6.45 2.95 12.69
C ARG A 123 5.48 3.21 13.83
N ARG A 124 4.79 4.35 13.74
CA ARG A 124 3.68 4.73 14.62
C ARG A 124 2.49 5.13 13.76
N THR A 125 1.30 4.82 14.21
CA THR A 125 0.07 5.08 13.43
C THR A 125 -0.98 5.73 14.32
N HIS A 126 -1.66 6.73 13.80
CA HIS A 126 -2.87 7.28 14.40
C HIS A 126 -4.07 6.39 14.04
N PRO A 127 -4.74 5.73 15.02
CA PRO A 127 -5.74 4.70 14.73
C PRO A 127 -6.96 5.18 13.97
N ALA A 128 -7.38 6.43 14.21
CA ALA A 128 -8.60 6.97 13.61
C ALA A 128 -8.43 7.37 12.15
N SER A 129 -7.28 7.96 11.78
CA SER A 129 -7.04 8.49 10.42
C SER A 129 -6.13 7.63 9.55
N GLY A 130 -5.43 6.65 10.14
CA GLY A 130 -4.42 5.88 9.44
C GLY A 130 -3.10 6.62 9.16
N ARG A 131 -2.96 7.90 9.55
CA ARG A 131 -1.70 8.65 9.40
C ARG A 131 -0.55 7.91 10.03
N THR A 132 0.58 7.89 9.34
CA THR A 132 1.76 7.17 9.76
C THR A 132 2.93 8.10 9.99
N TYR A 133 3.65 7.84 11.08
CA TYR A 133 4.87 8.49 11.50
C TYR A 133 5.97 7.45 11.67
N HIS A 134 7.19 7.92 11.82
CA HIS A 134 8.32 7.06 12.17
C HIS A 134 9.20 7.76 13.20
N VAL A 135 9.59 7.04 14.24
CA VAL A 135 10.34 7.62 15.37
C VAL A 135 11.67 8.28 14.97
N LYS A 136 12.28 7.87 13.84
CA LYS A 136 13.55 8.43 13.33
C LYS A 136 13.37 9.17 11.99
N HIS A 137 12.61 8.62 11.03
CA HIS A 137 12.61 9.07 9.63
C HIS A 137 11.50 10.08 9.32
N ASN A 138 10.42 10.10 10.09
CA ASN A 138 9.32 11.05 9.98
C ASN A 138 8.67 11.21 11.37
N PRO A 139 9.37 11.80 12.35
CA PRO A 139 8.85 11.92 13.70
C PRO A 139 7.68 12.91 13.75
N PRO A 140 6.68 12.66 14.63
CA PRO A 140 5.68 13.67 14.95
C PRO A 140 6.34 14.85 15.67
N LYS A 141 5.70 16.02 15.64
CA LYS A 141 6.17 17.24 16.35
C LYS A 141 6.30 17.01 17.86
N VAL A 142 5.37 16.24 18.42
CA VAL A 142 5.39 15.80 19.80
C VAL A 142 5.45 14.27 19.82
N ALA A 143 6.45 13.70 20.50
CA ALA A 143 6.66 12.26 20.54
C ALA A 143 5.40 11.51 21.02
N GLY A 144 4.98 10.52 20.23
CA GLY A 144 3.82 9.67 20.56
C GLY A 144 2.44 10.29 20.30
N VAL A 145 2.37 11.47 19.67
CA VAL A 145 1.12 12.21 19.46
C VAL A 145 0.93 12.56 18.00
N ASP A 146 -0.29 12.43 17.48
CA ASP A 146 -0.64 12.81 16.12
C ASP A 146 -0.63 14.34 15.93
N ASP A 147 0.06 14.82 14.91
CA ASP A 147 0.27 16.26 14.66
C ASP A 147 -1.01 17.04 14.33
N VAL A 148 -2.08 16.35 13.93
CA VAL A 148 -3.34 16.98 13.50
C VAL A 148 -4.39 16.96 14.59
N THR A 149 -4.54 15.83 15.30
CA THR A 149 -5.61 15.65 16.29
C THR A 149 -5.13 15.77 17.73
N GLY A 150 -3.83 15.62 17.97
CA GLY A 150 -3.27 15.53 19.33
C GLY A 150 -3.54 14.19 20.03
N GLU A 151 -4.11 13.21 19.32
CA GLU A 151 -4.38 11.89 19.88
C GLU A 151 -3.14 11.00 19.88
N ALA A 152 -3.15 9.94 20.71
CA ALA A 152 -2.02 9.04 20.87
C ALA A 152 -1.74 8.22 19.59
N LEU A 153 -0.46 8.09 19.28
CA LEU A 153 0.03 7.17 18.24
C LEU A 153 0.28 5.79 18.85
N VAL A 154 0.00 4.75 18.06
CA VAL A 154 0.21 3.36 18.45
C VAL A 154 1.16 2.65 17.49
N GLN A 155 1.90 1.67 17.99
CA GLN A 155 2.53 0.67 17.14
C GLN A 155 1.48 -0.37 16.74
N ARG A 156 1.40 -0.71 15.44
CA ARG A 156 0.46 -1.74 14.97
C ARG A 156 0.87 -3.11 15.50
N ALA A 157 -0.09 -3.99 15.74
CA ALA A 157 0.19 -5.36 16.18
C ALA A 157 1.05 -6.14 15.16
N ASP A 158 0.85 -5.86 13.86
CA ASP A 158 1.58 -6.46 12.74
C ASP A 158 2.97 -5.82 12.47
N ASP A 159 3.43 -4.91 13.33
CA ASP A 159 4.77 -4.29 13.27
C ASP A 159 5.78 -4.90 14.27
N LYS A 160 5.39 -5.96 14.97
CA LYS A 160 6.31 -6.74 15.78
C LYS A 160 7.31 -7.48 14.88
N GLU A 161 8.57 -7.58 15.28
CA GLU A 161 9.65 -8.11 14.42
C GLU A 161 9.33 -9.49 13.83
N GLU A 162 8.80 -10.40 14.64
CA GLU A 162 8.41 -11.74 14.18
C GLU A 162 7.33 -11.66 13.08
N THR A 163 6.31 -10.83 13.28
CA THR A 163 5.24 -10.63 12.28
C THR A 163 5.77 -9.94 11.03
N VAL A 164 6.70 -8.98 11.17
CA VAL A 164 7.36 -8.32 10.03
C VAL A 164 8.12 -9.33 9.18
N ARG A 165 8.90 -10.23 9.81
CA ARG A 165 9.62 -11.30 9.09
C ARG A 165 8.65 -12.18 8.30
N LYS A 166 7.55 -12.60 8.93
CA LYS A 166 6.50 -13.37 8.25
C LYS A 166 5.87 -12.63 7.07
N ARG A 167 5.59 -11.34 7.23
CA ARG A 167 5.07 -10.48 6.16
C ARG A 167 6.05 -10.36 4.99
N LEU A 168 7.36 -10.31 5.25
CA LEU A 168 8.39 -10.29 4.21
C LEU A 168 8.49 -11.63 3.48
N GLU A 169 8.33 -12.77 4.17
CA GLU A 169 8.23 -14.09 3.54
C GLU A 169 7.02 -14.17 2.59
N VAL A 170 5.83 -13.77 3.08
CA VAL A 170 4.60 -13.73 2.29
C VAL A 170 4.74 -12.77 1.10
N TYR A 171 5.33 -11.59 1.32
CA TYR A 171 5.62 -10.63 0.24
C TYR A 171 6.52 -11.26 -0.83
N SER A 172 7.62 -11.88 -0.43
CA SER A 172 8.57 -12.50 -1.37
C SER A 172 7.93 -13.61 -2.19
N ALA A 173 7.09 -14.43 -1.57
CA ALA A 173 6.45 -15.56 -2.22
C ALA A 173 5.26 -15.17 -3.11
N GLN A 174 4.45 -14.19 -2.71
CA GLN A 174 3.16 -13.93 -3.35
C GLN A 174 3.07 -12.58 -4.06
N THR A 175 3.73 -11.53 -3.52
CA THR A 175 3.58 -10.16 -4.02
C THR A 175 4.75 -9.72 -4.89
N ARG A 176 5.97 -10.10 -4.55
CA ARG A 176 7.17 -9.78 -5.36
C ARG A 176 7.04 -10.21 -6.83
N PRO A 177 6.44 -11.36 -7.17
CA PRO A 177 6.22 -11.76 -8.56
C PRO A 177 5.40 -10.77 -9.39
N LEU A 178 4.60 -9.90 -8.78
CA LEU A 178 3.87 -8.85 -9.49
C LEU A 178 4.78 -7.81 -10.16
N VAL A 179 5.98 -7.62 -9.65
CA VAL A 179 6.99 -6.73 -10.27
C VAL A 179 7.31 -7.23 -11.66
N ASP A 180 7.65 -8.50 -11.80
CA ASP A 180 7.95 -9.11 -13.09
C ASP A 180 6.70 -9.21 -13.98
N TYR A 181 5.54 -9.48 -13.39
CA TYR A 181 4.25 -9.52 -14.08
C TYR A 181 3.97 -8.19 -14.80
N TYR A 182 4.03 -7.06 -14.08
CA TYR A 182 3.74 -5.75 -14.67
C TYR A 182 4.87 -5.25 -15.58
N ALA A 183 6.13 -5.49 -15.22
CA ALA A 183 7.28 -5.13 -16.05
C ALA A 183 7.26 -5.86 -17.40
N ASN A 184 6.93 -7.15 -17.41
CA ASN A 184 6.83 -7.95 -18.64
C ASN A 184 5.60 -7.56 -19.45
N TRP A 185 4.46 -7.29 -18.82
CA TRP A 185 3.27 -6.81 -19.50
C TRP A 185 3.52 -5.46 -20.17
N ALA A 186 4.17 -4.51 -19.50
CA ALA A 186 4.55 -3.23 -20.09
C ALA A 186 5.49 -3.37 -21.30
N LYS A 187 6.37 -4.36 -21.30
CA LYS A 187 7.27 -4.65 -22.44
C LYS A 187 6.55 -5.32 -23.61
N SER A 188 5.67 -6.30 -23.32
CA SER A 188 5.01 -7.11 -24.35
C SER A 188 3.81 -6.42 -24.99
N SER A 189 3.17 -5.50 -24.32
CA SER A 189 1.94 -4.83 -24.78
C SER A 189 1.90 -3.37 -24.31
N PRO A 190 2.83 -2.52 -24.77
CA PRO A 190 3.00 -1.15 -24.24
C PRO A 190 1.76 -0.26 -24.39
N ASP A 191 0.93 -0.52 -25.42
CA ASP A 191 -0.29 0.27 -25.65
C ASP A 191 -1.47 -0.16 -24.75
N ALA A 192 -1.43 -1.37 -24.21
CA ALA A 192 -2.51 -1.94 -23.40
C ALA A 192 -2.16 -2.06 -21.91
N ALA A 193 -0.88 -2.07 -21.58
CA ALA A 193 -0.38 -2.23 -20.23
C ALA A 193 -0.21 -0.87 -19.53
N PRO A 194 -0.29 -0.83 -18.18
CA PRO A 194 0.13 0.33 -17.43
C PRO A 194 1.64 0.57 -17.60
N LYS A 195 2.05 1.83 -17.56
CA LYS A 195 3.47 2.17 -17.53
C LYS A 195 4.10 1.71 -16.22
N TYR A 196 5.01 0.76 -16.29
CA TYR A 196 5.77 0.33 -15.11
C TYR A 196 6.94 1.28 -14.85
N ARG A 197 7.07 1.71 -13.60
CA ARG A 197 8.15 2.57 -13.11
C ARG A 197 8.68 2.04 -11.79
N MET A 198 9.99 2.08 -11.59
CA MET A 198 10.64 1.73 -10.34
C MET A 198 11.42 2.93 -9.81
N ILE A 199 11.30 3.19 -8.52
CA ILE A 199 12.08 4.19 -7.80
C ILE A 199 12.72 3.57 -6.55
N SER A 200 13.89 4.10 -6.17
CA SER A 200 14.47 3.77 -4.87
C SER A 200 13.68 4.44 -3.76
N GLY A 201 13.26 3.65 -2.78
CA GLY A 201 12.62 4.11 -1.54
C GLY A 201 13.63 4.46 -0.43
N ILE A 202 14.92 4.60 -0.75
CA ILE A 202 15.96 5.01 0.21
C ILE A 202 16.14 6.52 0.16
N GLY A 203 16.29 7.15 1.34
CA GLY A 203 16.45 8.60 1.51
C GLY A 203 15.32 9.23 2.33
N GLY A 204 15.27 10.55 2.32
CA GLY A 204 14.23 11.33 2.97
C GLY A 204 12.88 11.21 2.27
N VAL A 205 11.80 11.51 2.99
CA VAL A 205 10.44 11.46 2.45
C VAL A 205 10.31 12.35 1.22
N ASP A 206 10.83 13.58 1.28
CA ASP A 206 10.76 14.56 0.18
C ASP A 206 11.52 14.10 -1.06
N ASP A 207 12.68 13.46 -0.89
CA ASP A 207 13.48 12.93 -2.00
C ASP A 207 12.74 11.81 -2.73
N ILE A 208 12.10 10.91 -1.95
CA ILE A 208 11.30 9.81 -2.51
C ILE A 208 10.07 10.37 -3.21
N THR A 209 9.42 11.38 -2.64
CA THR A 209 8.27 12.06 -3.23
C THR A 209 8.64 12.72 -4.57
N ALA A 210 9.79 13.41 -4.63
CA ALA A 210 10.29 14.01 -5.87
C ALA A 210 10.55 12.95 -6.95
N ARG A 211 11.17 11.81 -6.59
CA ARG A 211 11.37 10.67 -7.52
C ARG A 211 10.03 10.11 -8.01
N ALA A 212 9.06 9.92 -7.12
CA ALA A 212 7.73 9.43 -7.47
C ALA A 212 7.03 10.37 -8.47
N PHE A 213 7.03 11.68 -8.18
CA PHE A 213 6.42 12.66 -9.08
C PHE A 213 7.10 12.69 -10.45
N LYS A 214 8.43 12.64 -10.49
CA LYS A 214 9.18 12.57 -11.76
C LYS A 214 8.81 11.33 -12.56
N ALA A 215 8.74 10.16 -11.91
CA ALA A 215 8.39 8.89 -12.55
C ALA A 215 6.95 8.85 -13.11
N LEU A 216 6.03 9.59 -12.48
CA LEU A 216 4.62 9.65 -12.87
C LEU A 216 4.29 10.78 -13.86
N SER A 217 5.27 11.61 -14.23
CA SER A 217 5.13 12.72 -15.17
C SER A 217 5.75 12.42 -16.55
N SER A 218 6.30 11.19 -16.73
CA SER A 218 7.03 10.76 -17.93
C SER A 218 6.27 9.75 -18.78
#